data_e1723302954e127782cc8a685c22d497
#
_entry.id   e1723302954e127782cc8a685c22d497
#
_cell.length_a   1.000
_cell.length_b   1.000
_cell.length_c   1.000
_cell.angle_alpha   90.00
_cell.angle_beta   90.00
_cell.angle_gamma   90.00
#
_symmetry.space_group_name_H-M   'P 1'
#
loop_
_entity.id
_entity.type
_entity.pdbx_description
1 polymer ?
#
loop_
_entity_poly.entity_id
_entity_poly.type
_entity_poly.pdbx_seq_one_letter_code
_entity_poly.pdbx_strand_id
1 'polypeptide(L)'
;MRSALSAFNEVWQRQFRADCLSQIQALPEQSRFLIGCSGGMDSMLLLHLMSFLCPEKIRVIYIDHQLQACSHAWGEFVRAQCAALNLPFIIQKVQVAQGNLENQARSARYQAFAQHLQADEILVLAHHQQDQAETLMLRLLSGAGVHGLAAMKKFDVREDFTLWRPLLDLSREQICQWAAQLHVQNIQDLTNFDTDYDRAWSREILWPLLSDRFPKMQQALSRTSYLMQDADEILYEVLQQDLAACGSSQMLSLAALQQLSQARQRQLLSHWMKGEGQYRPSFEMVQRLFSEVIGSREDSQAALHWNGFYYLRFQQQLHRIAKAEYLPTEPIQEVAVVTCVAGQCHKLPAGHFVIQPSEVGLSPELLGQQLQIRPRLGGEKIHLYGRVGSWPLKKAIQQAQIFPWQRHTIQILSRDNVMLGVFTPQGFWLAQSEFCTQAGWQPTLSLNAKSAISDLQS
;
A
#
# COMPACT_ATOMS: atom_id res chain seq x y z
N MET A 1 46.28 -0.04 8.43
CA MET A 1 45.11 0.86 8.41
C MET A 1 45.43 2.04 7.46
N ARG A 2 44.68 2.19 6.36
CA ARG A 2 44.79 3.40 5.54
C ARG A 2 44.15 4.55 6.31
N SER A 3 44.81 5.72 6.33
CA SER A 3 44.30 6.91 7.01
C SER A 3 42.96 7.32 6.36
N ALA A 4 41.90 7.55 7.15
CA ALA A 4 40.63 8.09 6.65
C ALA A 4 40.80 9.39 5.84
N LEU A 5 41.83 10.17 6.11
CA LEU A 5 42.16 11.41 5.40
C LEU A 5 42.62 11.16 3.97
N SER A 6 43.26 10.02 3.67
CA SER A 6 43.69 9.69 2.29
C SER A 6 42.55 9.28 1.36
N ALA A 7 41.38 9.02 1.87
CA ALA A 7 40.18 8.63 1.09
C ALA A 7 39.44 9.85 0.48
N PHE A 8 39.71 11.09 0.94
CA PHE A 8 38.95 12.28 0.55
C PHE A 8 39.88 13.42 0.09
N ASN A 9 40.67 13.18 -0.94
CA ASN A 9 41.69 14.09 -1.42
C ASN A 9 41.17 15.19 -2.35
N GLU A 10 40.22 14.85 -3.24
CA GLU A 10 39.60 15.76 -4.19
C GLU A 10 38.56 16.67 -3.53
N VAL A 11 38.32 17.86 -4.14
CA VAL A 11 37.33 18.82 -3.62
C VAL A 11 35.92 18.17 -3.52
N TRP A 12 35.49 17.49 -4.56
CA TRP A 12 34.18 16.81 -4.60
C TRP A 12 34.09 15.64 -3.61
N GLN A 13 35.19 14.94 -3.32
CA GLN A 13 35.24 13.90 -2.28
C GLN A 13 35.08 14.50 -0.88
N ARG A 14 35.74 15.66 -0.61
CA ARG A 14 35.53 16.37 0.65
C ARG A 14 34.11 16.88 0.80
N GLN A 15 33.51 17.38 -0.29
CA GLN A 15 32.11 17.79 -0.27
C GLN A 15 31.19 16.60 0.02
N PHE A 16 31.37 15.49 -0.67
CA PHE A 16 30.64 14.24 -0.40
C PHE A 16 30.73 13.84 1.09
N ARG A 17 31.96 13.89 1.65
CA ARG A 17 32.18 13.58 3.08
C ARG A 17 31.40 14.54 3.98
N ALA A 18 31.46 15.83 3.71
CA ALA A 18 30.75 16.85 4.49
C ALA A 18 29.24 16.63 4.43
N ASP A 19 28.69 16.37 3.24
CA ASP A 19 27.27 16.10 3.02
C ASP A 19 26.81 14.83 3.75
N CYS A 20 27.58 13.74 3.64
CA CYS A 20 27.26 12.50 4.36
C CYS A 20 27.29 12.68 5.88
N LEU A 21 28.31 13.34 6.41
CA LEU A 21 28.42 13.61 7.86
C LEU A 21 27.27 14.50 8.34
N SER A 22 26.89 15.53 7.58
CA SER A 22 25.76 16.39 7.90
C SER A 22 24.46 15.60 7.92
N GLN A 23 24.25 14.68 6.96
CA GLN A 23 23.08 13.82 6.91
C GLN A 23 23.05 12.84 8.08
N ILE A 24 24.18 12.20 8.42
CA ILE A 24 24.29 11.29 9.57
C ILE A 24 24.02 12.05 10.89
N GLN A 25 24.49 13.28 11.03
CA GLN A 25 24.26 14.11 12.21
C GLN A 25 22.81 14.59 12.35
N ALA A 26 22.08 14.73 11.24
CA ALA A 26 20.67 15.10 11.24
C ALA A 26 19.73 13.93 11.64
N LEU A 27 20.24 12.69 11.64
CA LEU A 27 19.49 11.51 12.06
C LEU A 27 19.54 11.34 13.60
N PRO A 28 18.59 10.63 14.20
CA PRO A 28 18.66 10.25 15.61
C PRO A 28 20.00 9.58 15.96
N GLU A 29 20.54 9.85 17.14
CA GLU A 29 21.87 9.35 17.56
C GLU A 29 21.98 7.83 17.51
N GLN A 30 20.90 7.12 17.83
CA GLN A 30 20.82 5.65 17.78
C GLN A 30 20.77 5.08 16.37
N SER A 31 20.59 5.90 15.33
CA SER A 31 20.48 5.42 13.94
C SER A 31 21.70 4.63 13.52
N ARG A 32 21.45 3.47 12.91
CA ARG A 32 22.45 2.55 12.35
C ARG A 32 22.16 2.33 10.86
N PHE A 33 23.07 1.65 10.18
CA PHE A 33 23.02 1.48 8.74
C PHE A 33 23.21 0.01 8.35
N LEU A 34 22.27 -0.52 7.57
CA LEU A 34 22.41 -1.81 6.91
C LEU A 34 22.81 -1.59 5.46
N ILE A 35 24.07 -1.92 5.10
CA ILE A 35 24.58 -1.74 3.74
C ILE A 35 24.25 -2.96 2.90
N GLY A 36 23.45 -2.80 1.85
CA GLY A 36 23.23 -3.83 0.83
C GLY A 36 24.43 -3.88 -0.12
N CYS A 37 25.27 -4.92 0.02
CA CYS A 37 26.50 -5.07 -0.75
C CYS A 37 26.41 -6.28 -1.69
N SER A 38 26.45 -6.05 -3.00
CA SER A 38 26.44 -7.12 -4.02
C SER A 38 27.83 -7.66 -4.38
N GLY A 39 28.90 -7.03 -3.88
CA GLY A 39 30.28 -7.32 -4.29
C GLY A 39 30.73 -6.57 -5.54
N GLY A 40 29.82 -5.95 -6.30
CA GLY A 40 30.18 -5.09 -7.44
C GLY A 40 30.83 -3.77 -6.99
N MET A 41 31.52 -3.10 -7.92
CA MET A 41 32.37 -1.94 -7.65
C MET A 41 31.67 -0.85 -6.84
N ASP A 42 30.45 -0.48 -7.21
CA ASP A 42 29.70 0.61 -6.56
C ASP A 42 29.39 0.29 -5.09
N SER A 43 28.92 -0.94 -4.84
CA SER A 43 28.59 -1.40 -3.49
C SER A 43 29.83 -1.58 -2.62
N MET A 44 30.94 -2.04 -3.20
CA MET A 44 32.22 -2.16 -2.50
C MET A 44 32.84 -0.78 -2.20
N LEU A 45 32.77 0.18 -3.13
CA LEU A 45 33.18 1.55 -2.85
C LEU A 45 32.36 2.15 -1.71
N LEU A 46 31.01 2.02 -1.75
CA LEU A 46 30.12 2.47 -0.68
C LEU A 46 30.50 1.87 0.67
N LEU A 47 30.77 0.56 0.71
CA LEU A 47 31.20 -0.14 1.92
C LEU A 47 32.47 0.48 2.50
N HIS A 48 33.50 0.74 1.68
CA HIS A 48 34.74 1.37 2.10
C HIS A 48 34.51 2.80 2.62
N LEU A 49 33.71 3.60 1.92
CA LEU A 49 33.44 4.99 2.32
C LEU A 49 32.67 5.04 3.65
N MET A 50 31.65 4.22 3.83
CA MET A 50 30.89 4.15 5.08
C MET A 50 31.75 3.64 6.24
N SER A 51 32.68 2.71 5.99
CA SER A 51 33.64 2.24 7.02
C SER A 51 34.62 3.33 7.49
N PHE A 52 34.87 4.37 6.68
CA PHE A 52 35.64 5.55 7.11
C PHE A 52 34.78 6.58 7.85
N LEU A 53 33.48 6.70 7.48
CA LEU A 53 32.59 7.74 8.01
C LEU A 53 31.99 7.36 9.36
N CYS A 54 31.54 6.11 9.52
CA CYS A 54 30.80 5.67 10.71
C CYS A 54 30.94 4.15 10.97
N PRO A 55 32.16 3.60 11.17
CA PRO A 55 32.42 2.17 11.27
C PRO A 55 31.57 1.47 12.34
N GLU A 56 31.34 2.15 13.47
CA GLU A 56 30.62 1.59 14.63
C GLU A 56 29.10 1.48 14.40
N LYS A 57 28.57 2.12 13.33
CA LYS A 57 27.13 2.18 13.07
C LYS A 57 26.68 1.29 11.92
N ILE A 58 27.56 0.53 11.27
CA ILE A 58 27.24 -0.22 10.06
C ILE A 58 27.25 -1.72 10.25
N ARG A 59 26.31 -2.38 9.57
CA ARG A 59 26.27 -3.82 9.28
C ARG A 59 26.15 -4.00 7.77
N VAL A 60 26.52 -5.16 7.27
CA VAL A 60 26.53 -5.44 5.84
C VAL A 60 25.70 -6.67 5.54
N ILE A 61 24.89 -6.62 4.48
CA ILE A 61 24.12 -7.77 4.02
C ILE A 61 24.37 -8.01 2.53
N TYR A 62 24.64 -9.28 2.20
CA TYR A 62 24.67 -9.79 0.84
C TYR A 62 23.44 -10.64 0.59
N ILE A 63 22.74 -10.40 -0.52
CA ILE A 63 21.58 -11.20 -0.94
C ILE A 63 22.00 -12.16 -2.04
N ASP A 64 21.93 -13.45 -1.73
CA ASP A 64 22.22 -14.53 -2.67
C ASP A 64 20.92 -14.95 -3.38
N HIS A 65 20.75 -14.49 -4.62
CA HIS A 65 19.59 -14.82 -5.45
C HIS A 65 19.61 -16.24 -6.00
N GLN A 66 20.72 -16.97 -5.86
CA GLN A 66 20.92 -18.34 -6.35
C GLN A 66 20.68 -18.50 -7.86
N LEU A 67 20.80 -17.40 -8.63
CA LEU A 67 20.59 -17.39 -10.08
C LEU A 67 21.83 -17.86 -10.84
N GLN A 68 23.01 -17.82 -10.21
CA GLN A 68 24.29 -18.21 -10.82
C GLN A 68 25.06 -19.16 -9.89
N ALA A 69 25.79 -20.09 -10.46
CA ALA A 69 26.61 -21.03 -9.71
C ALA A 69 27.69 -20.36 -8.84
N CYS A 70 28.15 -19.16 -9.23
CA CYS A 70 29.18 -18.40 -8.53
C CYS A 70 28.60 -17.45 -7.44
N SER A 71 27.29 -17.31 -7.29
CA SER A 71 26.68 -16.36 -6.35
C SER A 71 27.12 -16.60 -4.91
N HIS A 72 27.30 -17.85 -4.52
CA HIS A 72 27.83 -18.19 -3.20
C HIS A 72 29.29 -17.72 -3.00
N ALA A 73 30.16 -17.90 -4.02
CA ALA A 73 31.54 -17.44 -3.95
C ALA A 73 31.63 -15.91 -3.86
N TRP A 74 30.67 -15.20 -4.45
CA TRP A 74 30.58 -13.75 -4.31
C TRP A 74 30.22 -13.32 -2.88
N GLY A 75 29.31 -14.04 -2.23
CA GLY A 75 28.99 -13.83 -0.83
C GLY A 75 30.19 -14.02 0.09
N GLU A 76 31.01 -15.06 -0.17
CA GLU A 76 32.24 -15.30 0.60
C GLU A 76 33.32 -14.23 0.33
N PHE A 77 33.42 -13.72 -0.89
CA PHE A 77 34.28 -12.57 -1.17
C PHE A 77 33.87 -11.35 -0.34
N VAL A 78 32.58 -10.98 -0.33
CA VAL A 78 32.09 -9.83 0.48
C VAL A 78 32.32 -10.08 1.97
N ARG A 79 32.13 -11.32 2.45
CA ARG A 79 32.44 -11.73 3.83
C ARG A 79 33.89 -11.46 4.18
N ALA A 80 34.82 -11.87 3.32
CA ALA A 80 36.27 -11.65 3.55
C ALA A 80 36.61 -10.17 3.63
N GLN A 81 36.00 -9.32 2.77
CA GLN A 81 36.20 -7.87 2.81
C GLN A 81 35.63 -7.25 4.11
N CYS A 82 34.46 -7.68 4.55
CA CYS A 82 33.87 -7.23 5.81
C CYS A 82 34.72 -7.65 7.02
N ALA A 83 35.26 -8.87 7.01
CA ALA A 83 36.16 -9.33 8.06
C ALA A 83 37.46 -8.49 8.14
N ALA A 84 38.03 -8.12 6.98
CA ALA A 84 39.21 -7.23 6.93
C ALA A 84 38.92 -5.81 7.45
N LEU A 85 37.66 -5.37 7.41
CA LEU A 85 37.19 -4.08 7.92
C LEU A 85 36.62 -4.18 9.34
N ASN A 86 36.58 -5.37 9.96
CA ASN A 86 35.94 -5.67 11.24
C ASN A 86 34.45 -5.28 11.29
N LEU A 87 33.70 -5.54 10.21
CA LEU A 87 32.29 -5.21 10.09
C LEU A 87 31.39 -6.45 10.24
N PRO A 88 30.27 -6.34 10.95
CA PRO A 88 29.26 -7.40 11.00
C PRO A 88 28.68 -7.66 9.61
N PHE A 89 28.53 -8.96 9.26
CA PHE A 89 28.13 -9.38 7.93
C PHE A 89 27.07 -10.49 7.96
N ILE A 90 26.10 -10.41 7.04
CA ILE A 90 25.01 -11.37 6.87
C ILE A 90 24.95 -11.82 5.40
N ILE A 91 24.78 -13.13 5.17
CA ILE A 91 24.36 -13.67 3.87
C ILE A 91 22.91 -14.14 3.99
N GLN A 92 22.02 -13.62 3.14
CA GLN A 92 20.65 -14.07 3.02
C GLN A 92 20.39 -14.68 1.65
N LYS A 93 20.03 -15.96 1.63
CA LYS A 93 19.57 -16.64 0.42
C LYS A 93 18.10 -16.31 0.17
N VAL A 94 17.74 -16.03 -1.07
CA VAL A 94 16.36 -15.79 -1.48
C VAL A 94 15.98 -16.69 -2.64
N GLN A 95 14.68 -17.00 -2.73
CA GLN A 95 14.10 -17.68 -3.88
C GLN A 95 13.44 -16.64 -4.77
N VAL A 96 13.76 -16.66 -6.05
CA VAL A 96 13.17 -15.76 -7.04
C VAL A 96 11.97 -16.46 -7.67
N ALA A 97 10.79 -15.85 -7.56
CA ALA A 97 9.56 -16.39 -8.14
C ALA A 97 9.61 -16.38 -9.68
N GLN A 98 8.77 -17.21 -10.32
CA GLN A 98 8.62 -17.24 -11.77
C GLN A 98 7.97 -15.94 -12.28
N GLY A 99 8.35 -15.51 -13.50
CA GLY A 99 7.82 -14.31 -14.14
C GLY A 99 8.91 -13.40 -14.67
N ASN A 100 8.70 -12.08 -14.65
CA ASN A 100 9.76 -11.12 -15.00
C ASN A 100 10.88 -11.21 -13.95
N LEU A 101 11.98 -11.85 -14.35
CA LEU A 101 13.07 -12.23 -13.44
C LEU A 101 13.68 -11.01 -12.71
N GLU A 102 13.88 -9.89 -13.41
CA GLU A 102 14.44 -8.67 -12.82
C GLU A 102 13.53 -8.12 -11.71
N ASN A 103 12.23 -8.02 -11.99
CA ASN A 103 11.26 -7.52 -11.02
C ASN A 103 11.10 -8.46 -9.82
N GLN A 104 11.08 -9.78 -10.06
CA GLN A 104 10.96 -10.78 -8.99
C GLN A 104 12.22 -10.82 -8.12
N ALA A 105 13.41 -10.78 -8.72
CA ALA A 105 14.67 -10.72 -7.99
C ALA A 105 14.77 -9.42 -7.16
N ARG A 106 14.33 -8.29 -7.72
CA ARG A 106 14.25 -7.02 -7.01
C ARG A 106 13.30 -7.11 -5.81
N SER A 107 12.10 -7.66 -6.00
CA SER A 107 11.09 -7.83 -4.95
C SER A 107 11.62 -8.71 -3.80
N ALA A 108 12.18 -9.88 -4.14
CA ALA A 108 12.78 -10.80 -3.15
C ALA A 108 13.92 -10.13 -2.36
N ARG A 109 14.76 -9.32 -3.03
CA ARG A 109 15.83 -8.55 -2.39
C ARG A 109 15.31 -7.54 -1.37
N TYR A 110 14.30 -6.73 -1.74
CA TYR A 110 13.75 -5.74 -0.82
C TYR A 110 13.02 -6.38 0.36
N GLN A 111 12.33 -7.49 0.13
CA GLN A 111 11.70 -8.27 1.19
C GLN A 111 12.75 -8.83 2.17
N ALA A 112 13.86 -9.36 1.66
CA ALA A 112 14.96 -9.83 2.51
C ALA A 112 15.60 -8.68 3.30
N PHE A 113 15.77 -7.50 2.71
CA PHE A 113 16.25 -6.32 3.45
C PHE A 113 15.30 -5.96 4.59
N ALA A 114 13.99 -5.87 4.34
CA ALA A 114 12.99 -5.54 5.35
C ALA A 114 13.00 -6.55 6.52
N GLN A 115 13.19 -7.86 6.25
CA GLN A 115 13.28 -8.91 7.28
C GLN A 115 14.52 -8.80 8.17
N HIS A 116 15.61 -8.21 7.67
CA HIS A 116 16.88 -8.09 8.40
C HIS A 116 17.12 -6.74 9.03
N LEU A 117 16.36 -5.71 8.64
CA LEU A 117 16.44 -4.39 9.25
C LEU A 117 15.97 -4.41 10.70
N GLN A 118 16.74 -3.77 11.57
CA GLN A 118 16.37 -3.50 12.95
C GLN A 118 15.62 -2.16 13.06
N ALA A 119 14.93 -1.93 14.17
CA ALA A 119 14.04 -0.77 14.34
C ALA A 119 14.69 0.60 14.02
N ASP A 120 15.99 0.76 14.35
CA ASP A 120 16.71 2.03 14.15
C ASP A 120 17.65 1.98 12.94
N GLU A 121 17.49 1.01 12.05
CA GLU A 121 18.38 0.86 10.91
C GLU A 121 17.80 1.48 9.63
N ILE A 122 18.69 2.14 8.90
CA ILE A 122 18.45 2.69 7.56
C ILE A 122 19.17 1.80 6.56
N LEU A 123 18.43 1.35 5.54
CA LEU A 123 19.02 0.60 4.42
C LEU A 123 19.86 1.56 3.55
N VAL A 124 21.11 1.18 3.25
CA VAL A 124 22.00 1.99 2.42
C VAL A 124 22.37 1.23 1.15
N LEU A 125 22.12 1.85 -0.01
CA LEU A 125 22.38 1.25 -1.33
C LEU A 125 23.24 2.16 -2.20
N ALA A 126 24.07 1.55 -3.04
CA ALA A 126 25.09 2.20 -3.88
C ALA A 126 24.54 2.68 -5.24
N HIS A 127 23.27 3.06 -5.33
CA HIS A 127 22.76 3.64 -6.58
C HIS A 127 23.44 4.98 -6.86
N HIS A 128 23.73 5.24 -8.14
CA HIS A 128 24.47 6.42 -8.57
C HIS A 128 23.75 7.16 -9.73
N GLN A 129 24.35 8.23 -10.27
CA GLN A 129 23.73 9.11 -11.26
C GLN A 129 23.27 8.37 -12.53
N GLN A 130 24.04 7.39 -12.99
CA GLN A 130 23.64 6.60 -14.16
C GLN A 130 22.39 5.76 -13.87
N ASP A 131 22.30 5.11 -12.69
CA ASP A 131 21.10 4.35 -12.30
C ASP A 131 19.86 5.27 -12.22
N GLN A 132 20.05 6.52 -11.78
CA GLN A 132 18.99 7.53 -11.75
C GLN A 132 18.50 7.85 -13.16
N ALA A 133 19.42 8.08 -14.10
CA ALA A 133 19.11 8.37 -15.49
C ALA A 133 18.42 7.18 -16.19
N GLU A 134 18.91 5.96 -15.98
CA GLU A 134 18.30 4.73 -16.48
C GLU A 134 16.86 4.57 -15.94
N THR A 135 16.69 4.77 -14.64
CA THR A 135 15.37 4.65 -13.99
C THR A 135 14.37 5.65 -14.55
N LEU A 136 14.79 6.91 -14.73
CA LEU A 136 13.92 7.94 -15.32
C LEU A 136 13.56 7.59 -16.77
N MET A 137 14.52 7.17 -17.58
CA MET A 137 14.29 6.85 -18.99
C MET A 137 13.34 5.65 -19.14
N LEU A 138 13.58 4.56 -18.42
CA LEU A 138 12.70 3.38 -18.47
C LEU A 138 11.27 3.71 -18.01
N ARG A 139 11.12 4.54 -16.99
CA ARG A 139 9.81 5.00 -16.54
C ARG A 139 9.13 5.91 -17.56
N LEU A 140 9.88 6.80 -18.23
CA LEU A 140 9.37 7.64 -19.32
C LEU A 140 8.85 6.78 -20.48
N LEU A 141 9.63 5.80 -20.91
CA LEU A 141 9.24 4.87 -21.98
C LEU A 141 8.05 3.98 -21.60
N SER A 142 7.84 3.75 -20.30
CA SER A 142 6.67 3.04 -19.78
C SER A 142 5.44 3.95 -19.58
N GLY A 143 5.49 5.23 -19.96
CA GLY A 143 4.37 6.16 -19.84
C GLY A 143 4.13 6.67 -18.41
N ALA A 144 5.15 6.71 -17.57
CA ALA A 144 5.02 7.18 -16.20
C ALA A 144 4.71 8.68 -16.13
N GLY A 145 3.81 9.08 -15.21
CA GLY A 145 3.56 10.47 -14.85
C GLY A 145 4.60 11.04 -13.88
N VAL A 146 4.29 12.23 -13.30
CA VAL A 146 5.19 12.99 -12.41
C VAL A 146 5.82 12.12 -11.32
N HIS A 147 5.00 11.38 -10.56
CA HIS A 147 5.47 10.48 -9.51
C HIS A 147 6.49 9.43 -10.02
N GLY A 148 6.27 8.86 -11.19
CA GLY A 148 7.20 7.91 -11.78
C GLY A 148 8.50 8.59 -12.24
N LEU A 149 8.40 9.75 -12.89
CA LEU A 149 9.54 10.52 -13.38
C LEU A 149 10.37 11.18 -12.26
N ALA A 150 9.84 11.28 -11.04
CA ALA A 150 10.62 11.61 -9.85
C ALA A 150 11.77 10.61 -9.57
N ALA A 151 11.75 9.46 -10.22
CA ALA A 151 12.76 8.39 -10.18
C ALA A 151 13.16 7.99 -8.74
N MET A 152 14.44 7.98 -8.37
CA MET A 152 14.89 7.59 -7.03
C MET A 152 15.17 8.83 -6.18
N LYS A 153 14.64 8.85 -4.94
CA LYS A 153 15.00 9.87 -3.94
C LYS A 153 16.30 9.48 -3.23
N LYS A 154 17.11 10.47 -2.84
CA LYS A 154 18.34 10.24 -2.06
C LYS A 154 18.03 9.63 -0.69
N PHE A 155 17.02 10.19 0.01
CA PHE A 155 16.33 9.56 1.14
C PHE A 155 14.90 9.21 0.72
N ASP A 156 14.50 7.97 0.98
CA ASP A 156 13.21 7.40 0.56
C ASP A 156 12.59 6.71 1.78
N VAL A 157 11.68 7.43 2.44
CA VAL A 157 10.94 6.91 3.60
C VAL A 157 9.79 6.06 3.10
N ARG A 158 9.79 4.79 3.45
CA ARG A 158 8.76 3.79 3.13
C ARG A 158 8.02 3.38 4.38
N GLU A 159 6.92 2.66 4.22
CA GLU A 159 6.13 2.17 5.35
C GLU A 159 6.96 1.30 6.30
N ASP A 160 7.79 0.40 5.72
CA ASP A 160 8.54 -0.59 6.50
C ASP A 160 9.96 -0.15 6.87
N PHE A 161 10.57 0.79 6.15
CA PHE A 161 11.96 1.21 6.37
C PHE A 161 12.34 2.48 5.62
N THR A 162 13.42 3.11 6.06
CA THR A 162 14.06 4.22 5.35
C THR A 162 15.21 3.70 4.49
N LEU A 163 15.33 4.21 3.27
CA LEU A 163 16.39 3.88 2.33
C LEU A 163 17.21 5.13 1.99
N TRP A 164 18.53 5.04 2.12
CA TRP A 164 19.50 6.08 1.79
C TRP A 164 20.41 5.67 0.61
N ARG A 165 20.64 6.58 -0.34
CA ARG A 165 21.49 6.41 -1.52
C ARG A 165 22.57 7.49 -1.56
N PRO A 166 23.65 7.34 -0.80
CA PRO A 166 24.68 8.39 -0.69
C PRO A 166 25.34 8.74 -2.03
N LEU A 167 25.53 7.76 -2.91
CA LEU A 167 26.23 7.90 -4.19
C LEU A 167 25.35 8.45 -5.33
N LEU A 168 24.06 8.76 -5.09
CA LEU A 168 23.09 9.05 -6.14
C LEU A 168 23.49 10.21 -7.06
N ASP A 169 24.24 11.18 -6.54
CA ASP A 169 24.68 12.36 -7.26
C ASP A 169 26.04 12.19 -7.96
N LEU A 170 26.74 11.08 -7.71
CA LEU A 170 28.05 10.81 -8.29
C LEU A 170 27.95 10.19 -9.67
N SER A 171 28.79 10.66 -10.58
CA SER A 171 28.92 10.06 -11.91
C SER A 171 29.66 8.71 -11.85
N ARG A 172 29.46 7.89 -12.89
CA ARG A 172 30.17 6.61 -13.00
C ARG A 172 31.68 6.80 -13.06
N GLU A 173 32.17 7.87 -13.71
CA GLU A 173 33.58 8.21 -13.82
C GLU A 173 34.18 8.53 -12.43
N GLN A 174 33.47 9.33 -11.62
CA GLN A 174 33.89 9.64 -10.25
C GLN A 174 33.98 8.37 -9.39
N ILE A 175 33.01 7.46 -9.52
CA ILE A 175 33.01 6.19 -8.79
C ILE A 175 34.19 5.31 -9.22
N CYS A 176 34.43 5.16 -10.52
CA CYS A 176 35.58 4.41 -11.04
C CYS A 176 36.92 4.99 -10.57
N GLN A 177 37.08 6.30 -10.67
CA GLN A 177 38.28 7.01 -10.20
C GLN A 177 38.51 6.78 -8.71
N TRP A 178 37.45 6.91 -7.90
CA TRP A 178 37.56 6.75 -6.44
C TRP A 178 37.85 5.30 -6.04
N ALA A 179 37.20 4.35 -6.68
CA ALA A 179 37.43 2.92 -6.45
C ALA A 179 38.88 2.54 -6.79
N ALA A 180 39.42 3.05 -7.91
CA ALA A 180 40.84 2.87 -8.29
C ALA A 180 41.79 3.50 -7.28
N GLN A 181 41.55 4.74 -6.83
CA GLN A 181 42.34 5.42 -5.83
C GLN A 181 42.40 4.65 -4.49
N LEU A 182 41.28 4.08 -4.09
CA LEU A 182 41.18 3.28 -2.85
C LEU A 182 41.60 1.83 -3.04
N HIS A 183 41.96 1.43 -4.28
CA HIS A 183 42.24 0.03 -4.66
C HIS A 183 41.13 -0.93 -4.20
N VAL A 184 39.88 -0.54 -4.46
CA VAL A 184 38.71 -1.34 -4.09
C VAL A 184 38.69 -2.61 -4.93
N GLN A 185 38.71 -3.76 -4.26
CA GLN A 185 38.50 -5.05 -4.91
C GLN A 185 37.00 -5.26 -5.14
N ASN A 186 36.63 -5.77 -6.29
CA ASN A 186 35.25 -6.01 -6.67
C ASN A 186 35.09 -7.23 -7.59
N ILE A 187 33.86 -7.69 -7.69
CA ILE A 187 33.43 -8.77 -8.56
C ILE A 187 32.86 -8.16 -9.83
N GLN A 188 33.13 -8.80 -10.98
CA GLN A 188 32.47 -8.51 -12.25
C GLN A 188 31.41 -9.58 -12.52
N ASP A 189 30.14 -9.18 -12.51
CA ASP A 189 29.04 -10.03 -12.89
C ASP A 189 28.78 -9.92 -14.40
N LEU A 190 28.97 -11.00 -15.12
CA LEU A 190 28.82 -11.04 -16.58
C LEU A 190 27.36 -10.87 -17.03
N THR A 191 26.38 -11.13 -16.18
CA THR A 191 24.96 -10.92 -16.52
C THR A 191 24.58 -9.44 -16.64
N ASN A 192 25.41 -8.52 -16.14
CA ASN A 192 25.21 -7.08 -16.35
C ASN A 192 25.31 -6.66 -17.83
N PHE A 193 25.81 -7.53 -18.70
CA PHE A 193 25.95 -7.32 -20.15
C PHE A 193 24.89 -8.06 -20.97
N ASP A 194 23.98 -8.79 -20.32
CA ASP A 194 22.93 -9.53 -21.01
C ASP A 194 21.82 -8.59 -21.47
N THR A 195 21.78 -8.31 -22.77
CA THR A 195 20.87 -7.36 -23.40
C THR A 195 19.41 -7.84 -23.50
N ASP A 196 19.10 -9.04 -23.06
CA ASP A 196 17.71 -9.49 -22.89
C ASP A 196 17.01 -8.72 -21.74
N TYR A 197 17.79 -8.09 -20.86
CA TYR A 197 17.28 -7.22 -19.82
C TYR A 197 17.28 -5.75 -20.22
N ASP A 198 16.18 -5.05 -20.00
CA ASP A 198 15.99 -3.65 -20.40
C ASP A 198 17.12 -2.71 -19.93
N ARG A 199 17.64 -2.93 -18.71
CA ARG A 199 18.74 -2.12 -18.17
C ARG A 199 20.07 -2.39 -18.85
N ALA A 200 20.41 -3.66 -19.09
CA ALA A 200 21.61 -4.01 -19.79
C ALA A 200 21.53 -3.55 -21.25
N TRP A 201 20.39 -3.75 -21.91
CA TRP A 201 20.15 -3.21 -23.25
C TRP A 201 20.31 -1.68 -23.31
N SER A 202 19.76 -0.97 -22.32
CA SER A 202 19.91 0.48 -22.25
C SER A 202 21.38 0.89 -22.15
N ARG A 203 22.17 0.20 -21.32
CA ARG A 203 23.61 0.49 -21.13
C ARG A 203 24.46 0.20 -22.36
N GLU A 204 24.23 -0.94 -22.98
CA GLU A 204 25.06 -1.42 -24.09
C GLU A 204 24.69 -0.80 -25.44
N ILE A 205 23.41 -0.45 -25.63
CA ILE A 205 22.90 0.02 -26.92
C ILE A 205 22.45 1.48 -26.87
N LEU A 206 21.52 1.81 -25.96
CA LEU A 206 20.86 3.13 -25.95
C LEU A 206 21.80 4.25 -25.46
N TRP A 207 22.53 4.02 -24.36
CA TRP A 207 23.40 5.04 -23.79
C TRP A 207 24.54 5.47 -24.70
N PRO A 208 25.29 4.58 -25.39
CA PRO A 208 26.32 4.98 -26.33
C PRO A 208 25.78 5.89 -27.42
N LEU A 209 24.64 5.54 -28.03
CA LEU A 209 24.00 6.35 -29.08
C LEU A 209 23.62 7.75 -28.60
N LEU A 210 23.04 7.83 -27.42
CA LEU A 210 22.61 9.12 -26.83
C LEU A 210 23.80 9.95 -26.36
N SER A 211 24.80 9.33 -25.75
CA SER A 211 25.98 10.02 -25.21
C SER A 211 26.84 10.67 -26.26
N ASP A 212 26.96 10.04 -27.45
CA ASP A 212 27.66 10.61 -28.61
C ASP A 212 27.05 11.97 -29.01
N ARG A 213 25.74 12.05 -29.06
CA ARG A 213 25.03 13.28 -29.45
C ARG A 213 24.80 14.25 -28.26
N PHE A 214 24.58 13.73 -27.05
CA PHE A 214 24.27 14.47 -25.85
C PHE A 214 25.20 14.09 -24.69
N PRO A 215 26.47 14.53 -24.68
CA PRO A 215 27.45 14.09 -23.68
C PRO A 215 27.07 14.34 -22.21
N LYS A 216 26.20 15.33 -21.95
CA LYS A 216 25.74 15.69 -20.60
C LYS A 216 24.34 15.13 -20.25
N MET A 217 23.84 14.15 -21.04
CA MET A 217 22.46 13.69 -20.87
C MET A 217 22.18 13.10 -19.50
N GLN A 218 23.13 12.34 -18.90
CA GLN A 218 22.92 11.74 -17.57
C GLN A 218 22.70 12.82 -16.51
N GLN A 219 23.47 13.90 -16.56
CA GLN A 219 23.29 15.05 -15.66
C GLN A 219 21.96 15.75 -15.93
N ALA A 220 21.55 15.89 -17.20
CA ALA A 220 20.27 16.49 -17.55
C ALA A 220 19.09 15.65 -17.07
N LEU A 221 19.13 14.33 -17.28
CA LEU A 221 18.10 13.40 -16.79
C LEU A 221 18.03 13.39 -15.26
N SER A 222 19.18 13.36 -14.56
CA SER A 222 19.25 13.44 -13.11
C SER A 222 18.62 14.74 -12.59
N ARG A 223 18.94 15.89 -13.19
CA ARG A 223 18.32 17.19 -12.84
C ARG A 223 16.81 17.18 -13.12
N THR A 224 16.37 16.58 -14.23
CA THR A 224 14.93 16.44 -14.50
C THR A 224 14.24 15.63 -13.40
N SER A 225 14.86 14.55 -12.91
CA SER A 225 14.27 13.77 -11.83
C SER A 225 14.10 14.58 -10.54
N TYR A 226 15.03 15.46 -10.18
CA TYR A 226 14.88 16.38 -9.03
C TYR A 226 13.72 17.35 -9.23
N LEU A 227 13.62 17.98 -10.42
CA LEU A 227 12.49 18.87 -10.70
C LEU A 227 11.14 18.11 -10.64
N MET A 228 11.13 16.84 -11.03
CA MET A 228 9.94 15.99 -10.89
C MET A 228 9.67 15.60 -9.44
N GLN A 229 10.70 15.49 -8.58
CA GLN A 229 10.52 15.29 -7.14
C GLN A 229 9.83 16.50 -6.49
N ASP A 230 10.29 17.71 -6.80
CA ASP A 230 9.66 18.96 -6.33
C ASP A 230 8.19 19.03 -6.80
N ALA A 231 7.94 18.72 -8.08
CA ALA A 231 6.58 18.70 -8.62
C ALA A 231 5.69 17.62 -7.98
N ASP A 232 6.24 16.44 -7.66
CA ASP A 232 5.53 15.36 -6.96
C ASP A 232 5.17 15.74 -5.53
N GLU A 233 6.05 16.46 -4.83
CA GLU A 233 5.81 16.98 -3.48
C GLU A 233 4.68 18.02 -3.47
N ILE A 234 4.75 19.02 -4.35
CA ILE A 234 3.69 20.03 -4.51
C ILE A 234 2.35 19.35 -4.87
N LEU A 235 2.38 18.38 -5.79
CA LEU A 235 1.18 17.62 -6.17
C LEU A 235 0.62 16.85 -4.97
N TYR A 236 1.47 16.24 -4.15
CA TYR A 236 1.04 15.51 -2.96
C TYR A 236 0.34 16.42 -1.95
N GLU A 237 0.87 17.63 -1.68
CA GLU A 237 0.22 18.61 -0.81
C GLU A 237 -1.17 19.01 -1.33
N VAL A 238 -1.29 19.27 -2.63
CA VAL A 238 -2.57 19.57 -3.26
C VAL A 238 -3.54 18.40 -3.12
N LEU A 239 -3.07 17.17 -3.31
CA LEU A 239 -3.90 15.97 -3.20
C LEU A 239 -4.42 15.74 -1.77
N GLN A 240 -3.63 16.04 -0.74
CA GLN A 240 -4.09 15.96 0.65
C GLN A 240 -5.20 16.98 0.93
N GLN A 241 -5.06 18.21 0.43
CA GLN A 241 -6.10 19.25 0.54
C GLN A 241 -7.37 18.82 -0.20
N ASP A 242 -7.24 18.30 -1.42
CA ASP A 242 -8.36 17.84 -2.25
C ASP A 242 -9.08 16.66 -1.60
N LEU A 243 -8.34 15.72 -1.03
CA LEU A 243 -8.91 14.57 -0.34
C LEU A 243 -9.71 15.01 0.89
N ALA A 244 -9.16 15.91 1.70
CA ALA A 244 -9.84 16.46 2.87
C ALA A 244 -11.11 17.24 2.50
N ALA A 245 -11.10 17.96 1.38
CA ALA A 245 -12.26 18.71 0.88
C ALA A 245 -13.32 17.80 0.25
N CYS A 246 -12.93 16.71 -0.40
CA CYS A 246 -13.83 15.81 -1.11
C CYS A 246 -14.36 14.65 -0.24
N GLY A 247 -13.67 14.28 0.86
CA GLY A 247 -14.15 13.18 1.71
C GLY A 247 -13.06 12.47 2.48
N SER A 248 -12.99 11.15 2.33
CA SER A 248 -12.07 10.28 3.08
C SER A 248 -11.43 9.21 2.18
N SER A 249 -10.56 8.37 2.75
CA SER A 249 -9.97 7.22 2.06
C SER A 249 -11.00 6.19 1.56
N GLN A 250 -12.22 6.19 2.12
CA GLN A 250 -13.27 5.23 1.78
C GLN A 250 -14.41 5.84 0.94
N MET A 251 -14.59 7.16 0.98
CA MET A 251 -15.74 7.81 0.38
C MET A 251 -15.40 9.22 -0.10
N LEU A 252 -15.81 9.56 -1.33
CA LEU A 252 -15.66 10.91 -1.92
C LEU A 252 -17.03 11.48 -2.31
N SER A 253 -17.26 12.75 -2.04
CA SER A 253 -18.40 13.53 -2.53
C SER A 253 -18.22 13.85 -4.01
N LEU A 254 -19.15 13.41 -4.86
CA LEU A 254 -19.13 13.74 -6.28
C LEU A 254 -19.35 15.24 -6.54
N ALA A 255 -20.15 15.88 -5.71
CA ALA A 255 -20.37 17.33 -5.80
C ALA A 255 -19.09 18.13 -5.52
N ALA A 256 -18.33 17.75 -4.47
CA ALA A 256 -17.04 18.38 -4.18
C ALA A 256 -15.99 18.05 -5.26
N LEU A 257 -15.95 16.80 -5.72
CA LEU A 257 -15.03 16.36 -6.79
C LEU A 257 -15.25 17.18 -8.07
N GLN A 258 -16.51 17.48 -8.45
CA GLN A 258 -16.86 18.27 -9.63
C GLN A 258 -16.41 19.73 -9.56
N GLN A 259 -16.13 20.27 -8.37
CA GLN A 259 -15.58 21.64 -8.21
C GLN A 259 -14.08 21.70 -8.56
N LEU A 260 -13.39 20.56 -8.58
CA LEU A 260 -12.00 20.50 -8.96
C LEU A 260 -11.83 20.53 -10.48
N SER A 261 -10.70 21.07 -10.97
CA SER A 261 -10.35 20.94 -12.38
C SER A 261 -10.22 19.48 -12.80
N GLN A 262 -10.42 19.15 -14.06
CA GLN A 262 -10.29 17.76 -14.55
C GLN A 262 -8.92 17.14 -14.23
N ALA A 263 -7.85 17.94 -14.24
CA ALA A 263 -6.52 17.46 -13.87
C ALA A 263 -6.47 17.06 -12.40
N ARG A 264 -6.99 17.89 -11.48
CA ARG A 264 -7.06 17.58 -10.04
C ARG A 264 -7.96 16.38 -9.78
N GLN A 265 -9.12 16.29 -10.44
CA GLN A 265 -10.00 15.12 -10.33
C GLN A 265 -9.25 13.83 -10.69
N ARG A 266 -8.56 13.78 -11.85
CA ARG A 266 -7.79 12.60 -12.27
C ARG A 266 -6.70 12.23 -11.28
N GLN A 267 -5.95 13.21 -10.80
CA GLN A 267 -4.86 12.96 -9.85
C GLN A 267 -5.40 12.52 -8.49
N LEU A 268 -6.48 13.14 -8.00
CA LEU A 268 -7.12 12.73 -6.75
C LEU A 268 -7.66 11.31 -6.85
N LEU A 269 -8.37 10.97 -7.91
CA LEU A 269 -8.89 9.60 -8.09
C LEU A 269 -7.77 8.57 -8.22
N SER A 270 -6.70 8.87 -8.95
CA SER A 270 -5.52 7.99 -9.04
C SER A 270 -4.87 7.77 -7.67
N HIS A 271 -4.73 8.84 -6.87
CA HIS A 271 -4.19 8.76 -5.51
C HIS A 271 -5.13 7.99 -4.58
N TRP A 272 -6.42 8.29 -4.60
CA TRP A 272 -7.45 7.65 -3.79
C TRP A 272 -7.61 6.15 -4.10
N MET A 273 -7.55 5.77 -5.38
CA MET A 273 -7.55 4.37 -5.80
C MET A 273 -6.31 3.63 -5.32
N LYS A 274 -5.12 4.24 -5.42
CA LYS A 274 -3.89 3.65 -4.89
C LYS A 274 -4.06 3.30 -3.41
N GLY A 275 -4.57 4.23 -2.59
CA GLY A 275 -4.63 4.08 -1.14
C GLY A 275 -3.27 3.69 -0.57
N GLU A 276 -3.23 2.66 0.26
CA GLU A 276 -2.00 2.08 0.83
C GLU A 276 -1.29 1.11 -0.13
N GLY A 277 -1.86 0.85 -1.31
CA GLY A 277 -1.28 -0.08 -2.28
C GLY A 277 0.04 0.43 -2.88
N GLN A 278 0.89 -0.51 -3.31
CA GLN A 278 2.21 -0.20 -3.89
C GLN A 278 2.10 0.54 -5.23
N TYR A 279 1.11 0.22 -6.06
CA TYR A 279 0.99 0.72 -7.44
C TYR A 279 -0.20 1.67 -7.59
N ARG A 280 -0.02 2.72 -8.40
CA ARG A 280 -1.12 3.55 -8.87
C ARG A 280 -1.88 2.85 -10.00
N PRO A 281 -3.20 3.14 -10.18
CA PRO A 281 -3.93 2.67 -11.35
C PRO A 281 -3.34 3.26 -12.63
N SER A 282 -3.47 2.54 -13.73
CA SER A 282 -3.12 3.08 -15.05
C SER A 282 -4.05 4.24 -15.43
N PHE A 283 -3.62 5.05 -16.40
CA PHE A 283 -4.45 6.14 -16.92
C PHE A 283 -5.83 5.64 -17.39
N GLU A 284 -5.86 4.52 -18.12
CA GLU A 284 -7.09 3.90 -18.63
C GLU A 284 -8.00 3.45 -17.49
N MET A 285 -7.44 2.92 -16.40
CA MET A 285 -8.24 2.50 -15.23
C MET A 285 -8.93 3.69 -14.57
N VAL A 286 -8.26 4.84 -14.46
CA VAL A 286 -8.87 6.07 -13.96
C VAL A 286 -9.96 6.57 -14.92
N GLN A 287 -9.74 6.50 -16.25
CA GLN A 287 -10.75 6.86 -17.25
C GLN A 287 -11.98 5.96 -17.16
N ARG A 288 -11.79 4.65 -16.95
CA ARG A 288 -12.90 3.72 -16.72
C ARG A 288 -13.71 4.08 -15.48
N LEU A 289 -13.06 4.50 -14.39
CA LEU A 289 -13.76 4.98 -13.19
C LEU A 289 -14.68 6.18 -13.52
N PHE A 290 -14.18 7.13 -14.34
CA PHE A 290 -14.99 8.25 -14.78
C PHE A 290 -16.17 7.81 -15.65
N SER A 291 -15.96 7.00 -16.66
CA SER A 291 -17.00 6.65 -17.64
C SER A 291 -17.98 5.60 -17.11
N GLU A 292 -17.48 4.55 -16.44
CA GLU A 292 -18.29 3.40 -16.04
C GLU A 292 -19.00 3.61 -14.70
N VAL A 293 -18.39 4.37 -13.76
CA VAL A 293 -18.95 4.53 -12.42
C VAL A 293 -19.47 5.95 -12.17
N ILE A 294 -18.61 6.97 -12.31
CA ILE A 294 -19.02 8.35 -12.02
C ILE A 294 -20.05 8.86 -13.05
N GLY A 295 -19.86 8.54 -14.33
CA GLY A 295 -20.76 8.90 -15.43
C GLY A 295 -21.97 7.99 -15.59
N SER A 296 -22.11 6.93 -14.77
CA SER A 296 -23.25 6.03 -14.84
C SER A 296 -24.54 6.71 -14.41
N ARG A 297 -25.70 6.14 -14.81
CA ARG A 297 -27.00 6.62 -14.35
C ARG A 297 -27.14 6.39 -12.84
N GLU A 298 -27.92 7.22 -12.15
CA GLU A 298 -28.09 7.14 -10.69
C GLU A 298 -28.71 5.84 -10.19
N ASP A 299 -29.53 5.18 -11.02
CA ASP A 299 -30.14 3.89 -10.75
C ASP A 299 -29.27 2.68 -11.13
N SER A 300 -28.13 2.93 -11.76
CA SER A 300 -27.17 1.90 -12.16
C SER A 300 -26.43 1.31 -10.95
N GLN A 301 -26.20 0.01 -11.01
CA GLN A 301 -25.33 -0.70 -10.06
C GLN A 301 -23.90 -0.86 -10.62
N ALA A 302 -23.42 0.15 -11.33
CA ALA A 302 -22.09 0.13 -11.92
C ALA A 302 -21.02 0.00 -10.84
N ALA A 303 -20.13 -0.96 -11.02
CA ALA A 303 -19.04 -1.26 -10.11
C ALA A 303 -17.74 -1.50 -10.90
N LEU A 304 -16.67 -0.86 -10.51
CA LEU A 304 -15.33 -1.10 -11.07
C LEU A 304 -14.49 -1.83 -10.02
N HIS A 305 -13.89 -2.94 -10.40
CA HIS A 305 -12.96 -3.70 -9.54
C HIS A 305 -11.52 -3.38 -9.91
N TRP A 306 -10.71 -3.01 -8.91
CA TRP A 306 -9.28 -2.83 -9.06
C TRP A 306 -8.56 -3.02 -7.72
N ASN A 307 -7.43 -3.71 -7.73
CA ASN A 307 -6.51 -3.90 -6.58
C ASN A 307 -7.21 -4.30 -5.28
N GLY A 308 -8.11 -5.29 -5.34
CA GLY A 308 -8.81 -5.82 -4.16
C GLY A 308 -9.98 -4.97 -3.65
N PHE A 309 -10.32 -3.89 -4.34
CA PHE A 309 -11.42 -3.00 -3.99
C PHE A 309 -12.45 -2.89 -5.13
N TYR A 310 -13.70 -2.65 -4.73
CA TYR A 310 -14.77 -2.21 -5.62
C TYR A 310 -15.01 -0.73 -5.43
N TYR A 311 -15.16 -0.02 -6.55
CA TYR A 311 -15.49 1.39 -6.64
C TYR A 311 -16.91 1.52 -7.16
N LEU A 312 -17.78 2.15 -6.37
CA LEU A 312 -19.22 2.21 -6.62
C LEU A 312 -19.76 3.62 -6.41
N ARG A 313 -20.71 4.00 -7.26
CA ARG A 313 -21.51 5.21 -7.04
C ARG A 313 -22.77 4.85 -6.27
N PHE A 314 -23.02 5.57 -5.20
CA PHE A 314 -24.31 5.52 -4.50
C PHE A 314 -24.71 6.95 -4.13
N GLN A 315 -25.86 7.39 -4.63
CA GLN A 315 -26.30 8.78 -4.53
C GLN A 315 -25.24 9.73 -5.12
N GLN A 316 -24.87 10.80 -4.39
CA GLN A 316 -23.83 11.74 -4.79
C GLN A 316 -22.47 11.43 -4.19
N GLN A 317 -22.19 10.15 -3.93
CA GLN A 317 -20.95 9.67 -3.31
C GLN A 317 -20.33 8.54 -4.12
N LEU A 318 -19.00 8.55 -4.15
CA LEU A 318 -18.18 7.47 -4.68
C LEU A 318 -17.59 6.70 -3.49
N HIS A 319 -17.82 5.39 -3.46
CA HIS A 319 -17.40 4.50 -2.36
C HIS A 319 -16.28 3.58 -2.82
N ARG A 320 -15.30 3.33 -1.94
CA ARG A 320 -14.23 2.33 -2.08
C ARG A 320 -14.46 1.26 -1.02
N ILE A 321 -14.74 0.03 -1.47
CA ILE A 321 -15.17 -1.08 -0.61
C ILE A 321 -14.27 -2.27 -0.86
N ALA A 322 -13.77 -2.91 0.18
CA ALA A 322 -12.96 -4.10 0.06
C ALA A 322 -13.75 -5.24 -0.62
N LYS A 323 -13.07 -6.02 -1.46
CA LYS A 323 -13.69 -7.14 -2.18
C LYS A 323 -14.42 -8.12 -1.24
N ALA A 324 -13.83 -8.40 -0.07
CA ALA A 324 -14.42 -9.29 0.93
C ALA A 324 -15.73 -8.74 1.53
N GLU A 325 -15.87 -7.41 1.62
CA GLU A 325 -17.07 -6.74 2.10
C GLU A 325 -18.16 -6.66 1.02
N TYR A 326 -17.75 -6.49 -0.24
CA TYR A 326 -18.67 -6.35 -1.37
C TYR A 326 -19.23 -7.69 -1.84
N LEU A 327 -18.40 -8.73 -1.92
CA LEU A 327 -18.76 -10.09 -2.33
C LEU A 327 -18.44 -11.04 -1.17
N PRO A 328 -19.38 -11.25 -0.23
CA PRO A 328 -19.17 -12.22 0.85
C PRO A 328 -18.99 -13.63 0.27
N THR A 329 -18.06 -14.37 0.85
CA THR A 329 -17.62 -15.68 0.36
C THR A 329 -18.71 -16.76 0.48
N GLU A 330 -19.74 -16.55 1.33
CA GLU A 330 -20.84 -17.49 1.52
C GLU A 330 -22.19 -16.77 1.46
N PRO A 331 -23.10 -17.19 0.57
CA PRO A 331 -24.47 -16.71 0.61
C PRO A 331 -25.14 -17.24 1.89
N ILE A 332 -25.80 -16.35 2.63
CA ILE A 332 -26.64 -16.72 3.78
C ILE A 332 -27.86 -17.45 3.23
N GLN A 333 -27.81 -18.77 3.18
CA GLN A 333 -28.91 -19.59 2.63
C GLN A 333 -29.71 -20.35 3.66
N GLU A 334 -29.24 -20.41 4.91
CA GLU A 334 -29.89 -21.28 5.92
C GLU A 334 -30.76 -20.52 6.91
N VAL A 335 -31.88 -21.13 7.25
CA VAL A 335 -32.71 -20.73 8.38
C VAL A 335 -32.04 -21.22 9.64
N ALA A 336 -31.60 -20.28 10.47
CA ALA A 336 -30.99 -20.60 11.75
C ALA A 336 -32.07 -20.54 12.86
N VAL A 337 -32.07 -21.52 13.73
CA VAL A 337 -32.87 -21.49 14.96
C VAL A 337 -32.00 -20.89 16.06
N VAL A 338 -32.49 -19.85 16.68
CA VAL A 338 -31.77 -19.12 17.74
C VAL A 338 -32.64 -19.03 19.00
N THR A 339 -31.99 -19.04 20.14
CA THR A 339 -32.65 -18.75 21.42
C THR A 339 -32.15 -17.39 21.92
N CYS A 340 -33.06 -16.43 22.07
CA CYS A 340 -32.72 -15.09 22.53
C CYS A 340 -32.73 -15.05 24.06
N VAL A 341 -31.58 -14.67 24.68
CA VAL A 341 -31.42 -14.51 26.12
C VAL A 341 -30.98 -13.10 26.42
N ALA A 342 -31.52 -12.49 27.48
CA ALA A 342 -31.15 -11.14 27.88
C ALA A 342 -29.64 -11.00 28.10
N GLY A 343 -29.04 -9.96 27.53
CA GLY A 343 -27.62 -9.69 27.57
C GLY A 343 -26.79 -10.50 26.57
N GLN A 344 -27.36 -11.48 25.87
CA GLN A 344 -26.67 -12.28 24.89
C GLN A 344 -26.38 -11.47 23.60
N CYS A 345 -25.17 -11.64 23.05
CA CYS A 345 -24.76 -11.06 21.77
C CYS A 345 -24.88 -12.10 20.64
N HIS A 346 -25.65 -11.75 19.62
CA HIS A 346 -25.77 -12.52 18.38
C HIS A 346 -24.90 -11.88 17.28
N LYS A 347 -23.94 -12.65 16.78
CA LYS A 347 -23.12 -12.24 15.63
C LYS A 347 -23.88 -12.60 14.34
N LEU A 348 -24.40 -11.60 13.67
CA LEU A 348 -25.14 -11.74 12.42
C LEU A 348 -24.41 -11.01 11.28
N PRO A 349 -24.66 -11.35 10.03
CA PRO A 349 -24.09 -10.65 8.88
C PRO A 349 -24.35 -9.14 8.85
N ALA A 350 -25.50 -8.70 9.37
CA ALA A 350 -25.85 -7.28 9.50
C ALA A 350 -25.12 -6.56 10.64
N GLY A 351 -24.46 -7.29 11.56
CA GLY A 351 -23.75 -6.72 12.71
C GLY A 351 -23.90 -7.55 13.98
N HIS A 352 -23.36 -7.03 15.08
CA HIS A 352 -23.46 -7.65 16.40
C HIS A 352 -24.66 -7.07 17.14
N PHE A 353 -25.61 -7.92 17.52
CA PHE A 353 -26.84 -7.49 18.19
C PHE A 353 -26.89 -8.05 19.60
N VAL A 354 -27.06 -7.18 20.57
CA VAL A 354 -27.23 -7.55 22.00
C VAL A 354 -28.70 -7.47 22.37
N ILE A 355 -29.20 -8.50 23.00
CA ILE A 355 -30.59 -8.55 23.50
C ILE A 355 -30.69 -7.68 24.73
N GLN A 356 -31.44 -6.57 24.65
CA GLN A 356 -31.56 -5.59 25.72
C GLN A 356 -33.01 -5.26 26.02
N PRO A 357 -33.35 -4.90 27.29
CA PRO A 357 -34.66 -4.36 27.64
C PRO A 357 -34.93 -3.09 26.83
N SER A 358 -36.18 -2.88 26.45
CA SER A 358 -36.63 -1.71 25.70
C SER A 358 -38.01 -1.26 26.16
N GLU A 359 -38.29 0.05 26.14
CA GLU A 359 -39.61 0.60 26.49
C GLU A 359 -40.71 -0.01 25.61
N VAL A 360 -40.39 -0.28 24.37
CA VAL A 360 -41.25 -1.01 23.44
C VAL A 360 -40.39 -2.09 22.76
N GLY A 361 -40.92 -3.31 22.70
CA GLY A 361 -40.16 -4.42 22.14
C GLY A 361 -41.00 -5.69 22.02
N LEU A 362 -40.29 -6.79 21.88
CA LEU A 362 -40.88 -8.13 21.90
C LEU A 362 -41.21 -8.57 23.30
N SER A 363 -42.29 -9.36 23.47
CA SER A 363 -42.72 -9.88 24.76
C SER A 363 -41.63 -10.68 25.47
N PRO A 364 -41.44 -10.51 26.80
CA PRO A 364 -40.53 -11.33 27.56
C PRO A 364 -40.79 -12.83 27.47
N GLU A 365 -42.01 -13.27 27.12
CA GLU A 365 -42.35 -14.66 26.89
C GLU A 365 -41.55 -15.31 25.74
N LEU A 366 -41.04 -14.52 24.83
CA LEU A 366 -40.19 -15.02 23.72
C LEU A 366 -38.73 -15.27 24.17
N LEU A 367 -38.33 -14.79 25.33
CA LEU A 367 -36.98 -15.08 25.86
C LEU A 367 -36.90 -16.57 26.21
N GLY A 368 -35.80 -17.19 25.86
CA GLY A 368 -35.58 -18.64 26.04
C GLY A 368 -36.32 -19.54 25.04
N GLN A 369 -37.16 -18.98 24.17
CA GLN A 369 -37.84 -19.74 23.13
C GLN A 369 -37.01 -19.83 21.85
N GLN A 370 -37.31 -20.85 21.04
CA GLN A 370 -36.70 -21.04 19.72
C GLN A 370 -37.35 -20.09 18.70
N LEU A 371 -36.55 -19.17 18.16
CA LEU A 371 -36.94 -18.25 17.09
C LEU A 371 -36.16 -18.59 15.82
N GLN A 372 -36.71 -18.20 14.70
CA GLN A 372 -36.05 -18.43 13.41
C GLN A 372 -35.45 -17.14 12.87
N ILE A 373 -34.19 -17.19 12.46
CA ILE A 373 -33.53 -16.14 11.67
C ILE A 373 -33.36 -16.68 10.26
N ARG A 374 -33.90 -15.98 9.28
CA ARG A 374 -33.81 -16.37 7.88
C ARG A 374 -33.36 -15.23 6.98
N PRO A 375 -32.70 -15.53 5.86
CA PRO A 375 -32.39 -14.54 4.85
C PRO A 375 -33.66 -13.98 4.21
N ARG A 376 -33.52 -12.81 3.58
CA ARG A 376 -34.57 -12.22 2.77
C ARG A 376 -34.65 -12.94 1.42
N LEU A 377 -35.84 -13.42 1.04
CA LEU A 377 -36.08 -14.09 -0.23
C LEU A 377 -36.63 -13.15 -1.33
N GLY A 378 -37.17 -12.00 -0.93
CA GLY A 378 -37.82 -11.04 -1.82
C GLY A 378 -39.35 -11.19 -1.78
N GLY A 379 -40.06 -10.09 -2.00
CA GLY A 379 -41.54 -10.07 -1.93
C GLY A 379 -42.10 -9.88 -0.53
N GLU A 380 -41.28 -9.90 0.51
CA GLU A 380 -41.74 -9.71 1.88
C GLU A 380 -42.35 -8.33 2.10
N LYS A 381 -43.38 -8.29 2.96
CA LYS A 381 -43.98 -7.08 3.47
C LYS A 381 -43.71 -6.96 4.97
N ILE A 382 -43.43 -5.78 5.46
CA ILE A 382 -43.27 -5.48 6.87
C ILE A 382 -44.28 -4.43 7.31
N HIS A 383 -44.91 -4.65 8.46
CA HIS A 383 -45.61 -3.62 9.21
C HIS A 383 -44.70 -3.16 10.33
N LEU A 384 -44.05 -2.01 10.14
CA LEU A 384 -43.14 -1.47 11.14
C LEU A 384 -43.95 -0.99 12.36
N TYR A 385 -43.47 -1.31 13.55
CA TYR A 385 -44.09 -0.86 14.79
C TYR A 385 -44.27 0.68 14.81
N GLY A 386 -45.45 1.13 15.18
CA GLY A 386 -45.77 2.56 15.23
C GLY A 386 -46.05 3.24 13.86
N ARG A 387 -46.03 2.49 12.76
CA ARG A 387 -46.42 3.02 11.45
C ARG A 387 -47.73 2.41 10.96
N VAL A 388 -48.46 3.19 10.16
CA VAL A 388 -49.73 2.73 9.59
C VAL A 388 -49.45 1.87 8.33
N GLY A 389 -50.01 0.67 8.32
CA GLY A 389 -50.06 -0.21 7.14
C GLY A 389 -48.80 -1.06 6.92
N SER A 390 -48.95 -2.04 6.05
CA SER A 390 -47.88 -2.98 5.66
C SER A 390 -47.21 -2.52 4.38
N TRP A 391 -45.88 -2.49 4.37
CA TRP A 391 -45.06 -1.99 3.27
C TRP A 391 -44.21 -3.11 2.65
N PRO A 392 -43.93 -3.10 1.34
CA PRO A 392 -42.90 -3.95 0.80
C PRO A 392 -41.56 -3.69 1.51
N LEU A 393 -40.94 -4.73 2.06
CA LEU A 393 -39.65 -4.63 2.76
C LEU A 393 -38.58 -3.97 1.88
N LYS A 394 -38.60 -4.26 0.57
CA LYS A 394 -37.71 -3.62 -0.42
C LYS A 394 -37.82 -2.09 -0.39
N LYS A 395 -39.04 -1.53 -0.29
CA LYS A 395 -39.27 -0.08 -0.21
C LYS A 395 -38.77 0.51 1.11
N ALA A 396 -39.00 -0.21 2.24
CA ALA A 396 -38.50 0.20 3.54
C ALA A 396 -36.96 0.30 3.55
N ILE A 397 -36.28 -0.71 2.99
CA ILE A 397 -34.81 -0.75 2.84
C ILE A 397 -34.28 0.40 1.97
N GLN A 398 -34.98 0.71 0.86
CA GLN A 398 -34.62 1.83 -0.02
C GLN A 398 -34.81 3.19 0.69
N GLN A 399 -35.92 3.37 1.41
CA GLN A 399 -36.21 4.59 2.15
C GLN A 399 -35.21 4.82 3.29
N ALA A 400 -34.76 3.75 3.95
CA ALA A 400 -33.74 3.79 4.96
C ALA A 400 -32.33 3.98 4.38
N GLN A 401 -32.21 4.08 3.06
CA GLN A 401 -30.93 4.31 2.35
C GLN A 401 -29.85 3.26 2.69
N ILE A 402 -30.26 1.99 2.97
CA ILE A 402 -29.29 0.92 3.15
C ILE A 402 -28.56 0.67 1.84
N PHE A 403 -27.23 0.67 1.92
CA PHE A 403 -26.36 0.50 0.78
C PHE A 403 -26.66 -0.78 -0.01
N PRO A 404 -26.67 -0.76 -1.35
CA PRO A 404 -26.98 -1.93 -2.19
C PRO A 404 -26.14 -3.16 -1.83
N TRP A 405 -24.86 -2.96 -1.55
CA TRP A 405 -23.92 -4.04 -1.20
C TRP A 405 -24.06 -4.57 0.24
N GLN A 406 -24.86 -3.92 1.08
CA GLN A 406 -25.18 -4.40 2.43
C GLN A 406 -26.54 -5.09 2.49
N ARG A 407 -27.36 -5.00 1.44
CA ARG A 407 -28.74 -5.52 1.47
C ARG A 407 -28.83 -7.04 1.58
N HIS A 408 -27.79 -7.75 1.18
CA HIS A 408 -27.70 -9.20 1.31
C HIS A 408 -27.50 -9.65 2.77
N THR A 409 -27.01 -8.77 3.66
CA THR A 409 -26.81 -9.09 5.07
C THR A 409 -28.10 -9.03 5.88
N ILE A 410 -29.19 -8.50 5.30
CA ILE A 410 -30.45 -8.32 5.99
C ILE A 410 -31.12 -9.67 6.25
N GLN A 411 -31.49 -9.91 7.51
CA GLN A 411 -32.15 -11.13 7.96
C GLN A 411 -33.45 -10.81 8.71
N ILE A 412 -34.39 -11.74 8.65
CA ILE A 412 -35.71 -11.63 9.25
C ILE A 412 -35.76 -12.52 10.49
N LEU A 413 -36.17 -11.97 11.64
CA LEU A 413 -36.52 -12.70 12.83
C LEU A 413 -37.99 -13.06 12.78
N SER A 414 -38.35 -14.34 12.98
CA SER A 414 -39.73 -14.82 12.94
C SER A 414 -39.97 -15.93 13.93
N ARG A 415 -41.27 -16.12 14.28
CA ARG A 415 -41.82 -17.25 15.02
C ARG A 415 -43.09 -17.73 14.30
N ASP A 416 -43.17 -19.02 14.01
CA ASP A 416 -44.37 -19.64 13.41
C ASP A 416 -44.89 -18.84 12.18
N ASN A 417 -44.01 -18.42 11.30
CA ASN A 417 -44.26 -17.56 10.13
C ASN A 417 -44.67 -16.11 10.43
N VAL A 418 -44.78 -15.71 11.70
CA VAL A 418 -45.02 -14.31 12.11
C VAL A 418 -43.68 -13.58 12.12
N MET A 419 -43.59 -12.49 11.36
CA MET A 419 -42.39 -11.62 11.36
C MET A 419 -42.33 -10.80 12.65
N LEU A 420 -41.28 -10.99 13.43
CA LEU A 420 -41.03 -10.25 14.67
C LEU A 420 -40.20 -8.97 14.44
N GLY A 421 -39.35 -9.01 13.43
CA GLY A 421 -38.52 -7.88 13.06
C GLY A 421 -37.45 -8.23 12.03
N VAL A 422 -36.62 -7.23 11.71
CA VAL A 422 -35.62 -7.34 10.66
C VAL A 422 -34.27 -6.80 11.16
N PHE A 423 -33.25 -7.61 11.12
CA PHE A 423 -31.86 -7.21 11.36
C PHE A 423 -31.31 -6.47 10.15
N THR A 424 -30.86 -5.24 10.33
CA THR A 424 -30.27 -4.43 9.27
C THR A 424 -28.91 -3.87 9.73
N PRO A 425 -28.02 -3.44 8.81
CA PRO A 425 -26.78 -2.77 9.17
C PRO A 425 -26.94 -1.47 9.98
N GLN A 426 -28.15 -0.92 10.00
CA GLN A 426 -28.50 0.29 10.76
C GLN A 426 -29.17 0.00 12.10
N GLY A 427 -29.44 -1.27 12.42
CA GLY A 427 -30.12 -1.70 13.64
C GLY A 427 -31.27 -2.65 13.39
N PHE A 428 -31.98 -3.02 14.46
CA PHE A 428 -33.13 -3.90 14.40
C PHE A 428 -34.41 -3.09 14.16
N TRP A 429 -35.21 -3.52 13.19
CA TRP A 429 -36.52 -2.95 12.91
C TRP A 429 -37.61 -3.85 13.50
N LEU A 430 -38.31 -3.36 14.53
CA LEU A 430 -39.40 -4.08 15.16
C LEU A 430 -40.59 -4.13 14.22
N ALA A 431 -41.13 -5.31 13.97
CA ALA A 431 -42.37 -5.49 13.22
C ALA A 431 -43.56 -5.49 14.15
N GLN A 432 -44.64 -4.85 13.75
CA GLN A 432 -45.92 -4.89 14.48
C GLN A 432 -46.48 -6.30 14.44
N SER A 433 -46.62 -6.93 15.59
CA SER A 433 -47.17 -8.27 15.75
C SER A 433 -47.89 -8.38 17.11
N GLU A 434 -48.59 -9.49 17.34
CA GLU A 434 -49.21 -9.83 18.64
C GLU A 434 -48.19 -9.98 19.78
N PHE A 435 -46.90 -10.17 19.40
CA PHE A 435 -45.79 -10.30 20.36
C PHE A 435 -45.17 -8.97 20.78
N CYS A 436 -45.66 -7.83 20.28
CA CYS A 436 -45.17 -6.52 20.69
C CYS A 436 -45.79 -6.09 22.03
N THR A 437 -44.97 -5.58 22.94
CA THR A 437 -45.41 -5.10 24.26
C THR A 437 -44.64 -3.87 24.70
N GLN A 438 -45.23 -3.13 25.64
CA GLN A 438 -44.47 -2.13 26.42
C GLN A 438 -43.64 -2.85 27.49
N ALA A 439 -42.48 -2.27 27.83
CA ALA A 439 -41.48 -2.88 28.70
C ALA A 439 -41.02 -4.28 28.21
N GLY A 440 -40.79 -4.42 26.90
CA GLY A 440 -40.32 -5.65 26.26
C GLY A 440 -38.81 -5.69 26.14
N TRP A 441 -38.34 -6.40 25.13
CA TRP A 441 -36.91 -6.46 24.72
C TRP A 441 -36.77 -6.33 23.24
N GLN A 442 -35.58 -5.89 22.78
CA GLN A 442 -35.22 -5.95 21.36
C GLN A 442 -33.72 -6.11 21.17
N PRO A 443 -33.30 -6.67 20.01
CA PRO A 443 -31.90 -6.68 19.62
C PRO A 443 -31.40 -5.26 19.35
N THR A 444 -30.33 -4.84 19.98
CA THR A 444 -29.71 -3.54 19.80
C THR A 444 -28.35 -3.72 19.14
N LEU A 445 -28.07 -2.97 18.07
CA LEU A 445 -26.80 -3.03 17.35
C LEU A 445 -25.68 -2.49 18.26
N SER A 446 -24.66 -3.32 18.51
CA SER A 446 -23.48 -2.93 19.28
C SER A 446 -22.50 -2.18 18.42
N LEU A 447 -22.19 -0.94 18.78
CA LEU A 447 -21.20 -0.09 18.08
C LEU A 447 -19.75 -0.46 18.41
N ASN A 448 -19.49 -1.24 19.48
CA ASN A 448 -18.14 -1.53 19.98
C ASN A 448 -17.39 -2.64 19.20
N ALA A 449 -18.02 -3.29 18.22
CA ALA A 449 -17.35 -4.36 17.47
C ALA A 449 -16.52 -3.86 16.26
N LYS A 450 -16.59 -2.58 15.90
CA LYS A 450 -15.76 -2.02 14.80
C LYS A 450 -14.35 -1.62 15.23
N SER A 451 -14.09 -1.40 16.53
CA SER A 451 -12.75 -1.02 17.04
C SER A 451 -11.86 -2.22 17.39
N ALA A 452 -12.43 -3.41 17.61
CA ALA A 452 -11.64 -4.59 18.00
C ALA A 452 -10.93 -5.30 16.85
N ILE A 453 -11.16 -4.90 15.59
CA ILE A 453 -10.45 -5.46 14.42
C ILE A 453 -9.18 -4.65 14.09
N SER A 454 -9.09 -3.38 14.53
CA SER A 454 -7.89 -2.56 14.37
C SER A 454 -6.78 -2.90 15.39
N ASP A 455 -7.13 -3.47 16.55
CA ASP A 455 -6.17 -3.74 17.63
C ASP A 455 -5.55 -5.16 17.59
N LEU A 456 -5.92 -5.98 16.61
CA LEU A 456 -5.34 -7.32 16.37
C LEU A 456 -4.36 -7.34 15.18
N GLN A 457 -4.05 -6.19 14.59
CA GLN A 457 -3.06 -6.03 13.52
C GLN A 457 -2.00 -4.94 13.85
N SER A 458 -1.85 -4.58 15.12
CA SER A 458 -0.72 -3.77 15.59
C SER A 458 0.42 -4.65 16.10
#